data_ff459ca445441d5edfbcdecff2a3a156
#
_entry.id   ff459ca445441d5edfbcdecff2a3a156
#
_cell.length_a   1.000
_cell.length_b   1.000
_cell.length_c   1.000
_cell.angle_alpha   90.00
_cell.angle_beta   90.00
_cell.angle_gamma   90.00
#
_symmetry.space_group_name_H-M   'P 1'
#
loop_
_entity.id
_entity.type
_entity.pdbx_description
1 polymer ?
#
loop_
_entity_poly.entity_id
_entity_poly.type
_entity_poly.pdbx_seq_one_letter_code
_entity_poly.pdbx_strand_id
1 'polypeptide(L)'
;SVGMGYFGPRFDDGTPLEETWIGREKSEDFQNLVRYRDGYQPGAVRFDVSERSNFALLPMAVASLKLIHEWRPERIQSYCAALTAHALPEAASLGFSVEDPRWRASHLFGLRMPPGIDLTGLKASLERRRVVASLRGSALRLSPNVYNDAADVEALLEVLREAAR
;
A
#
# COMPACT_ATOMS: atom_id res chain seq x y z
N SER A 1 -7.59 -10.00 8.03
CA SER A 1 -6.56 -9.00 7.72
C SER A 1 -5.89 -8.50 8.99
N VAL A 2 -4.68 -7.96 8.89
CA VAL A 2 -3.96 -7.28 9.96
C VAL A 2 -3.65 -5.86 9.50
N GLY A 3 -3.82 -4.89 10.39
CA GLY A 3 -3.46 -3.50 10.17
C GLY A 3 -2.59 -2.99 11.30
N MET A 4 -1.80 -1.95 11.04
CA MET A 4 -0.99 -1.27 12.04
C MET A 4 -1.20 0.23 11.92
N GLY A 5 -1.32 0.90 13.06
CA GLY A 5 -1.40 2.35 13.15
C GLY A 5 -0.32 2.89 14.08
N TYR A 6 0.25 4.02 13.71
CA TYR A 6 1.12 4.78 14.59
C TYR A 6 0.35 5.98 15.15
N PHE A 7 0.27 6.04 16.46
CA PHE A 7 -0.32 7.15 17.20
C PHE A 7 0.78 7.87 17.98
N GLY A 8 1.10 9.07 17.55
CA GLY A 8 2.11 9.88 18.24
C GLY A 8 1.64 10.38 19.62
N PRO A 9 2.55 10.92 20.47
CA PRO A 9 2.26 11.31 21.85
C PRO A 9 1.08 12.27 22.02
N ARG A 10 0.77 13.09 21.03
CA ARG A 10 -0.41 13.99 21.04
C ARG A 10 -1.76 13.29 21.15
N PHE A 11 -1.79 11.96 20.93
CA PHE A 11 -3.00 11.14 20.99
C PHE A 11 -3.07 10.28 22.25
N ASP A 12 -2.08 10.36 23.16
CA ASP A 12 -2.01 9.51 24.35
C ASP A 12 -3.24 9.63 25.25
N ASP A 13 -3.90 10.82 25.26
CA ASP A 13 -5.14 11.08 25.97
C ASP A 13 -6.38 11.06 25.07
N GLY A 14 -6.25 10.61 23.81
CA GLY A 14 -7.33 10.58 22.86
C GLY A 14 -8.40 9.53 23.19
N THR A 15 -9.64 9.80 22.77
CA THR A 15 -10.74 8.85 22.86
C THR A 15 -10.74 7.95 21.64
N PRO A 16 -10.74 6.60 21.79
CA PRO A 16 -10.83 5.69 20.66
C PRO A 16 -12.18 5.79 19.96
N LEU A 17 -12.19 5.51 18.63
CA LEU A 17 -13.43 5.45 17.85
C LEU A 17 -14.26 4.20 18.18
N GLU A 18 -13.59 3.10 18.52
CA GLU A 18 -14.23 1.86 18.95
C GLU A 18 -14.03 1.69 20.46
N GLU A 19 -15.09 1.85 21.21
CA GLU A 19 -15.07 1.68 22.66
C GLU A 19 -15.25 0.21 23.04
N THR A 20 -14.14 -0.47 23.26
CA THR A 20 -14.13 -1.87 23.65
C THR A 20 -13.61 -2.06 25.06
N TRP A 21 -14.01 -3.16 25.70
CA TRP A 21 -13.54 -3.48 27.06
C TRP A 21 -12.01 -3.66 27.12
N ILE A 22 -11.39 -4.17 26.04
CA ILE A 22 -9.96 -4.46 25.97
C ILE A 22 -9.09 -3.19 25.98
N GLY A 23 -9.64 -2.07 25.52
CA GLY A 23 -8.99 -0.75 25.55
C GLY A 23 -9.06 -0.05 26.92
N ARG A 24 -9.78 -0.61 27.90
CA ARG A 24 -9.95 -0.02 29.23
C ARG A 24 -8.80 -0.35 30.16
N GLU A 25 -8.58 0.51 31.16
CA GLU A 25 -7.58 0.27 32.21
C GLU A 25 -7.77 -1.09 32.86
N LYS A 26 -6.66 -1.82 33.05
CA LYS A 26 -6.62 -3.14 33.70
C LYS A 26 -7.49 -4.19 33.05
N SER A 27 -7.75 -4.09 31.74
CA SER A 27 -8.49 -5.10 30.98
C SER A 27 -7.79 -6.47 30.95
N GLU A 28 -6.50 -6.54 31.24
CA GLU A 28 -5.71 -7.76 31.42
C GLU A 28 -6.00 -8.51 32.71
N ASP A 29 -6.62 -7.87 33.70
CA ASP A 29 -7.02 -8.48 34.99
C ASP A 29 -8.40 -9.11 34.88
N PHE A 30 -8.47 -10.31 34.27
CA PHE A 30 -9.71 -11.02 34.03
C PHE A 30 -10.55 -11.30 35.28
N GLN A 31 -9.90 -11.44 36.46
CA GLN A 31 -10.63 -11.70 37.72
C GLN A 31 -11.44 -10.49 38.17
N ASN A 32 -10.99 -9.30 37.85
CA ASN A 32 -11.60 -8.03 38.25
C ASN A 32 -12.36 -7.30 37.15
N LEU A 33 -12.61 -7.95 35.98
CA LEU A 33 -13.38 -7.33 34.88
C LEU A 33 -14.79 -6.90 35.30
N VAL A 34 -15.38 -7.52 36.33
CA VAL A 34 -16.67 -7.11 36.90
C VAL A 34 -16.62 -5.72 37.58
N ARG A 35 -15.43 -5.21 37.83
CA ARG A 35 -15.19 -3.86 38.37
C ARG A 35 -14.77 -2.94 37.23
N TYR A 36 -15.71 -2.63 36.38
CA TYR A 36 -15.48 -1.83 35.19
C TYR A 36 -14.80 -0.50 35.50
N ARG A 37 -13.86 -0.10 34.60
CA ARG A 37 -13.15 1.17 34.70
C ARG A 37 -13.44 2.01 33.46
N ASP A 38 -13.72 3.30 33.66
CA ASP A 38 -14.00 4.23 32.59
C ASP A 38 -12.71 4.74 31.89
N GLY A 39 -11.57 4.67 32.57
CA GLY A 39 -10.27 5.06 32.01
C GLY A 39 -9.81 4.11 30.87
N TYR A 40 -9.03 4.64 29.96
CA TYR A 40 -8.41 3.86 28.89
C TYR A 40 -6.99 3.44 29.24
N GLN A 41 -6.51 2.39 28.60
CA GLN A 41 -5.09 2.01 28.66
C GLN A 41 -4.21 3.17 28.16
N PRO A 42 -2.98 3.32 28.68
CA PRO A 42 -2.08 4.38 28.25
C PRO A 42 -1.57 4.17 26.84
N GLY A 43 -1.29 5.27 26.13
CA GLY A 43 -0.68 5.26 24.82
C GLY A 43 -1.55 4.66 23.72
N ALA A 44 -0.93 4.18 22.65
CA ALA A 44 -1.61 3.73 21.43
C ALA A 44 -2.48 2.47 21.61
N VAL A 45 -2.28 1.68 22.67
CA VAL A 45 -3.05 0.45 22.93
C VAL A 45 -4.55 0.72 23.09
N ARG A 46 -4.93 1.92 23.54
CA ARG A 46 -6.33 2.33 23.66
C ARG A 46 -7.09 2.34 22.34
N PHE A 47 -6.36 2.48 21.21
CA PHE A 47 -6.92 2.54 19.87
C PHE A 47 -6.99 1.17 19.17
N ASP A 48 -6.58 0.10 19.85
CA ASP A 48 -6.69 -1.24 19.32
C ASP A 48 -8.17 -1.66 19.18
N VAL A 49 -8.46 -2.40 18.11
CA VAL A 49 -9.77 -3.05 17.95
C VAL A 49 -9.94 -4.20 18.95
N SER A 50 -11.19 -4.57 19.24
CA SER A 50 -11.51 -5.62 20.22
C SER A 50 -10.90 -6.99 19.88
N GLU A 51 -10.84 -7.36 18.60
CA GLU A 51 -10.31 -8.63 18.11
C GLU A 51 -8.86 -8.49 17.61
N ARG A 52 -7.98 -7.85 18.38
CA ARG A 52 -6.60 -7.53 18.01
C ARG A 52 -5.67 -8.74 17.92
N SER A 53 -6.01 -9.87 18.53
CA SER A 53 -5.14 -11.04 18.63
C SER A 53 -5.19 -11.89 17.37
N ASN A 54 -4.40 -11.56 16.36
CA ASN A 54 -4.28 -12.36 15.15
C ASN A 54 -2.96 -13.16 15.14
N PHE A 55 -2.94 -14.26 15.90
CA PHE A 55 -1.75 -15.10 16.08
C PHE A 55 -1.29 -15.78 14.77
N ALA A 56 -2.15 -15.92 13.77
CA ALA A 56 -1.80 -16.48 12.48
C ALA A 56 -1.08 -15.45 11.57
N LEU A 57 -1.60 -14.21 11.50
CA LEU A 57 -1.06 -13.18 10.58
C LEU A 57 0.05 -12.33 11.20
N LEU A 58 0.08 -12.13 12.52
CA LEU A 58 1.09 -11.31 13.15
C LEU A 58 2.53 -11.79 12.90
N PRO A 59 2.86 -13.09 13.02
CA PRO A 59 4.21 -13.56 12.68
C PRO A 59 4.61 -13.29 11.23
N MET A 60 3.66 -13.41 10.29
CA MET A 60 3.88 -13.11 8.88
C MET A 60 4.12 -11.60 8.67
N ALA A 61 3.32 -10.75 9.32
CA ALA A 61 3.50 -9.31 9.27
C ALA A 61 4.85 -8.89 9.85
N VAL A 62 5.27 -9.46 10.98
CA VAL A 62 6.58 -9.20 11.58
C VAL A 62 7.72 -9.63 10.65
N ALA A 63 7.62 -10.80 10.02
CA ALA A 63 8.62 -11.27 9.06
C ALA A 63 8.72 -10.32 7.85
N SER A 64 7.59 -9.91 7.28
CA SER A 64 7.56 -8.96 6.16
C SER A 64 8.14 -7.59 6.53
N LEU A 65 7.83 -7.08 7.73
CA LEU A 65 8.37 -5.81 8.21
C LEU A 65 9.89 -5.86 8.43
N LYS A 66 10.42 -7.00 8.92
CA LYS A 66 11.87 -7.19 9.04
C LYS A 66 12.56 -7.10 7.69
N LEU A 67 12.00 -7.73 6.64
CA LEU A 67 12.54 -7.64 5.28
C LEU A 67 12.51 -6.20 4.75
N ILE A 68 11.40 -5.49 4.93
CA ILE A 68 11.30 -4.08 4.50
C ILE A 68 12.29 -3.20 5.27
N HIS A 69 12.48 -3.44 6.56
CA HIS A 69 13.46 -2.73 7.37
C HIS A 69 14.90 -2.99 6.90
N GLU A 70 15.25 -4.24 6.58
CA GLU A 70 16.55 -4.65 6.02
C GLU A 70 16.78 -4.01 4.64
N TRP A 71 15.78 -4.05 3.75
CA TRP A 71 15.87 -3.44 2.42
C TRP A 71 15.89 -1.92 2.46
N ARG A 72 15.33 -1.32 3.49
CA ARG A 72 15.20 0.12 3.73
C ARG A 72 14.26 0.80 2.73
N PRO A 73 13.17 1.43 3.20
CA PRO A 73 12.17 2.08 2.34
C PRO A 73 12.77 3.06 1.33
N GLU A 74 13.82 3.81 1.73
CA GLU A 74 14.49 4.78 0.87
C GLU A 74 15.19 4.10 -0.32
N ARG A 75 15.79 2.93 -0.08
CA ARG A 75 16.43 2.14 -1.16
C ARG A 75 15.39 1.54 -2.10
N ILE A 76 14.26 1.06 -1.56
CA ILE A 76 13.14 0.58 -2.38
C ILE A 76 12.61 1.71 -3.26
N GLN A 77 12.40 2.92 -2.71
CA GLN A 77 11.97 4.07 -3.48
C GLN A 77 12.96 4.45 -4.59
N SER A 78 14.25 4.50 -4.26
CA SER A 78 15.30 4.83 -5.22
C SER A 78 15.38 3.80 -6.35
N TYR A 79 15.29 2.51 -6.03
CA TYR A 79 15.27 1.44 -7.02
C TYR A 79 14.07 1.55 -7.96
N CYS A 80 12.87 1.68 -7.42
CA CYS A 80 11.64 1.79 -8.23
C CYS A 80 11.64 3.07 -9.09
N ALA A 81 12.20 4.18 -8.57
CA ALA A 81 12.35 5.41 -9.33
C ALA A 81 13.30 5.22 -10.53
N ALA A 82 14.47 4.61 -10.29
CA ALA A 82 15.44 4.31 -11.35
C ALA A 82 14.88 3.33 -12.39
N LEU A 83 14.20 2.28 -11.92
CA LEU A 83 13.59 1.26 -12.77
C LEU A 83 12.57 1.85 -13.75
N THR A 84 11.76 2.82 -13.32
CA THR A 84 10.70 3.42 -14.14
C THR A 84 11.11 4.72 -14.84
N ALA A 85 12.32 5.21 -14.62
CA ALA A 85 12.78 6.54 -15.06
C ALA A 85 12.67 6.73 -16.58
N HIS A 86 13.01 5.71 -17.39
CA HIS A 86 12.94 5.79 -18.85
C HIS A 86 11.51 5.60 -19.37
N ALA A 87 10.70 4.80 -18.66
CA ALA A 87 9.36 4.42 -19.12
C ALA A 87 8.34 5.55 -18.98
N LEU A 88 8.46 6.39 -17.97
CA LEU A 88 7.47 7.44 -17.72
C LEU A 88 7.46 8.55 -18.81
N PRO A 89 8.60 9.04 -19.30
CA PRO A 89 8.62 9.95 -20.45
C PRO A 89 8.05 9.32 -21.72
N GLU A 90 8.33 8.06 -21.96
CA GLU A 90 7.77 7.34 -23.11
C GLU A 90 6.26 7.16 -22.98
N ALA A 91 5.77 6.72 -21.84
CA ALA A 91 4.34 6.66 -21.57
C ALA A 91 3.67 8.03 -21.78
N ALA A 92 4.31 9.11 -21.37
CA ALA A 92 3.83 10.47 -21.62
C ALA A 92 3.73 10.81 -23.11
N SER A 93 4.69 10.39 -23.92
CA SER A 93 4.64 10.58 -25.39
C SER A 93 3.50 9.80 -26.05
N LEU A 94 3.03 8.73 -25.43
CA LEU A 94 1.87 7.95 -25.85
C LEU A 94 0.53 8.50 -25.31
N GLY A 95 0.55 9.65 -24.60
CA GLY A 95 -0.64 10.31 -24.07
C GLY A 95 -1.02 9.87 -22.65
N PHE A 96 -0.28 8.96 -22.04
CA PHE A 96 -0.48 8.61 -20.64
C PHE A 96 0.11 9.70 -19.72
N SER A 97 -0.40 9.84 -18.51
CA SER A 97 0.12 10.80 -17.54
C SER A 97 0.22 10.24 -16.14
N VAL A 98 1.17 10.75 -15.38
CA VAL A 98 1.39 10.42 -13.97
C VAL A 98 1.37 11.70 -13.13
N GLU A 99 1.13 11.54 -11.85
CA GLU A 99 1.25 12.62 -10.86
C GLU A 99 2.69 13.15 -10.78
N ASP A 100 2.84 14.42 -10.40
CA ASP A 100 4.13 15.05 -10.14
C ASP A 100 4.93 14.21 -9.11
N PRO A 101 6.25 14.02 -9.31
CA PRO A 101 7.10 13.25 -8.39
C PRO A 101 7.03 13.71 -6.93
N ARG A 102 6.71 14.98 -6.67
CA ARG A 102 6.54 15.53 -5.31
C ARG A 102 5.35 14.93 -4.56
N TRP A 103 4.37 14.39 -5.28
CA TRP A 103 3.12 13.86 -4.73
C TRP A 103 2.95 12.36 -4.96
N ARG A 104 3.90 11.74 -5.62
CA ARG A 104 3.84 10.36 -6.07
C ARG A 104 4.91 9.51 -5.41
N ALA A 105 4.53 8.33 -4.92
CA ALA A 105 5.50 7.31 -4.55
C ALA A 105 6.06 6.60 -5.79
N SER A 106 7.31 6.14 -5.73
CA SER A 106 7.91 5.39 -6.84
C SER A 106 7.48 3.91 -6.88
N HIS A 107 7.07 3.35 -5.76
CA HIS A 107 6.62 1.96 -5.63
C HIS A 107 5.12 1.75 -5.82
N LEU A 108 4.34 2.82 -5.93
CA LEU A 108 2.88 2.75 -6.13
C LEU A 108 2.38 4.06 -6.74
N PHE A 109 1.85 4.00 -7.95
CA PHE A 109 1.28 5.18 -8.61
C PHE A 109 0.21 4.82 -9.64
N GLY A 110 -0.58 5.82 -10.03
CA GLY A 110 -1.56 5.73 -11.10
C GLY A 110 -0.99 6.25 -12.42
N LEU A 111 -1.04 5.45 -13.47
CA LEU A 111 -0.80 5.89 -14.83
C LEU A 111 -2.15 6.18 -15.49
N ARG A 112 -2.51 7.45 -15.64
CA ARG A 112 -3.78 7.89 -16.25
C ARG A 112 -3.75 7.62 -17.75
N MET A 113 -4.79 7.00 -18.24
CA MET A 113 -4.96 6.69 -19.66
C MET A 113 -5.49 7.89 -20.43
N PRO A 114 -5.05 8.12 -21.67
CA PRO A 114 -5.70 9.07 -22.55
C PRO A 114 -7.15 8.67 -22.85
N PRO A 115 -8.03 9.62 -23.22
CA PRO A 115 -9.38 9.31 -23.64
C PRO A 115 -9.41 8.37 -24.85
N GLY A 116 -10.38 7.47 -24.89
CA GLY A 116 -10.62 6.61 -26.05
C GLY A 116 -9.83 5.28 -26.04
N ILE A 117 -9.06 4.97 -25.02
CA ILE A 117 -8.36 3.68 -24.88
C ILE A 117 -9.39 2.52 -24.90
N ASP A 118 -9.15 1.55 -25.76
CA ASP A 118 -9.88 0.27 -25.73
C ASP A 118 -9.45 -0.55 -24.50
N LEU A 119 -10.30 -0.54 -23.47
CA LEU A 119 -10.04 -1.26 -22.21
C LEU A 119 -10.03 -2.78 -22.40
N THR A 120 -10.74 -3.30 -23.39
CA THR A 120 -10.78 -4.74 -23.68
C THR A 120 -9.47 -5.19 -24.29
N GLY A 121 -8.99 -4.47 -25.31
CA GLY A 121 -7.69 -4.70 -25.93
C GLY A 121 -6.53 -4.52 -24.96
N LEU A 122 -6.60 -3.48 -24.10
CA LEU A 122 -5.60 -3.24 -23.05
C LEU A 122 -5.50 -4.42 -22.07
N LYS A 123 -6.63 -4.94 -21.59
CA LYS A 123 -6.64 -6.09 -20.68
C LYS A 123 -6.07 -7.34 -21.35
N ALA A 124 -6.47 -7.62 -22.60
CA ALA A 124 -5.94 -8.74 -23.36
C ALA A 124 -4.42 -8.64 -23.59
N SER A 125 -3.91 -7.43 -23.84
CA SER A 125 -2.47 -7.19 -23.98
C SER A 125 -1.71 -7.40 -22.66
N LEU A 126 -2.24 -6.90 -21.54
CA LEU A 126 -1.69 -7.13 -20.20
C LEU A 126 -1.56 -8.63 -19.91
N GLU A 127 -2.64 -9.40 -20.13
CA GLU A 127 -2.66 -10.85 -19.91
C GLU A 127 -1.64 -11.57 -20.80
N ARG A 128 -1.65 -11.29 -22.11
CA ARG A 128 -0.75 -11.90 -23.08
C ARG A 128 0.72 -11.70 -22.72
N ARG A 129 1.07 -10.52 -22.20
CA ARG A 129 2.43 -10.16 -21.80
C ARG A 129 2.73 -10.44 -20.33
N ARG A 130 1.79 -11.05 -19.60
CA ARG A 130 1.92 -11.38 -18.17
C ARG A 130 2.22 -10.16 -17.28
N VAL A 131 1.73 -9.00 -17.67
CA VAL A 131 1.83 -7.77 -16.86
C VAL A 131 0.62 -7.67 -15.95
N VAL A 132 0.84 -7.73 -14.64
CA VAL A 132 -0.21 -7.62 -13.64
C VAL A 132 -0.34 -6.17 -13.20
N ALA A 133 -1.42 -5.52 -13.61
CA ALA A 133 -1.77 -4.16 -13.20
C ALA A 133 -3.26 -4.08 -12.87
N SER A 134 -3.64 -3.12 -12.03
CA SER A 134 -5.04 -2.94 -11.63
C SER A 134 -5.64 -1.71 -12.27
N LEU A 135 -6.77 -1.87 -12.95
CA LEU A 135 -7.58 -0.74 -13.43
C LEU A 135 -8.27 -0.05 -12.26
N ARG A 136 -8.18 1.27 -12.20
CA ARG A 136 -8.85 2.15 -11.23
C ARG A 136 -9.43 3.36 -11.94
N GLY A 137 -10.72 3.31 -12.28
CA GLY A 137 -11.34 4.35 -13.12
C GLY A 137 -10.59 4.49 -14.45
N SER A 138 -10.07 5.68 -14.73
CA SER A 138 -9.30 6.00 -15.94
C SER A 138 -7.78 5.79 -15.78
N ALA A 139 -7.32 5.04 -14.77
CA ALA A 139 -5.91 4.83 -14.54
C ALA A 139 -5.54 3.36 -14.35
N LEU A 140 -4.34 2.98 -14.79
CA LEU A 140 -3.65 1.77 -14.39
C LEU A 140 -2.91 2.04 -13.08
N ARG A 141 -3.20 1.27 -12.04
CA ARG A 141 -2.40 1.27 -10.83
C ARG A 141 -1.20 0.36 -11.01
N LEU A 142 -0.03 0.95 -10.96
CA LEU A 142 1.26 0.28 -11.06
C LEU A 142 1.91 0.21 -9.69
N SER A 143 2.49 -0.93 -9.36
CA SER A 143 3.14 -1.19 -8.08
C SER A 143 4.47 -1.91 -8.26
N PRO A 144 5.47 -1.26 -8.89
CA PRO A 144 6.80 -1.83 -9.03
C PRO A 144 7.46 -2.06 -7.66
N ASN A 145 8.27 -3.10 -7.56
CA ASN A 145 8.97 -3.44 -6.33
C ASN A 145 10.36 -4.01 -6.67
N VAL A 146 11.12 -4.37 -5.65
CA VAL A 146 12.51 -4.85 -5.77
C VAL A 146 12.66 -6.17 -6.54
N TYR A 147 11.58 -6.89 -6.81
CA TYR A 147 11.57 -8.10 -7.63
C TYR A 147 11.30 -7.85 -9.12
N ASN A 148 10.95 -6.62 -9.50
CA ASN A 148 10.80 -6.27 -10.90
C ASN A 148 12.13 -5.82 -11.50
N ASP A 149 12.29 -6.03 -12.80
CA ASP A 149 13.47 -5.64 -13.57
C ASP A 149 13.11 -4.83 -14.83
N ALA A 150 14.13 -4.51 -15.63
CA ALA A 150 13.94 -3.73 -16.83
C ALA A 150 13.06 -4.45 -17.90
N ALA A 151 13.07 -5.79 -17.92
CA ALA A 151 12.25 -6.56 -18.86
C ALA A 151 10.76 -6.45 -18.52
N ASP A 152 10.41 -6.41 -17.24
CA ASP A 152 9.04 -6.18 -16.78
C ASP A 152 8.53 -4.80 -17.22
N VAL A 153 9.38 -3.78 -17.10
CA VAL A 153 9.03 -2.40 -17.50
C VAL A 153 8.88 -2.31 -19.02
N GLU A 154 9.74 -2.97 -19.79
CA GLU A 154 9.62 -3.01 -21.25
C GLU A 154 8.34 -3.75 -21.68
N ALA A 155 7.98 -4.85 -21.03
CA ALA A 155 6.72 -5.55 -21.29
C ALA A 155 5.50 -4.63 -21.05
N LEU A 156 5.54 -3.80 -20.01
CA LEU A 156 4.52 -2.77 -19.77
C LEU A 156 4.51 -1.73 -20.90
N LEU A 157 5.67 -1.21 -21.31
CA LEU A 157 5.75 -0.22 -22.40
C LEU A 157 5.16 -0.75 -23.70
N GLU A 158 5.42 -2.01 -24.04
CA GLU A 158 4.82 -2.63 -25.21
C GLU A 158 3.28 -2.70 -25.14
N VAL A 159 2.72 -2.98 -23.94
CA VAL A 159 1.27 -2.89 -23.70
C VAL A 159 0.75 -1.48 -23.96
N LEU A 160 1.45 -0.46 -23.46
CA LEU A 160 1.03 0.94 -23.64
C LEU A 160 1.12 1.39 -25.10
N ARG A 161 2.17 0.98 -25.82
CA ARG A 161 2.32 1.23 -27.28
C ARG A 161 1.20 0.58 -28.09
N GLU A 162 0.78 -0.63 -27.74
CA GLU A 162 -0.36 -1.30 -28.39
C GLU A 162 -1.67 -0.58 -28.10
N ALA A 163 -1.90 -0.15 -26.85
CA ALA A 163 -3.12 0.52 -26.43
C ALA A 163 -3.28 1.94 -27.01
N ALA A 164 -2.18 2.60 -27.38
CA ALA A 164 -2.17 3.97 -27.93
C ALA A 164 -2.35 4.01 -29.47
N ARG A 165 -2.43 2.87 -30.14
CA ARG A 165 -2.67 2.76 -31.60
C ARG A 165 -4.15 2.81 -31.94
#